data_662e45a51b54ba1cc74458ae12b96617
#
_entry.id   662e45a51b54ba1cc74458ae12b96617
#
_cell.length_a   1.000
_cell.length_b   1.000
_cell.length_c   1.000
_cell.angle_alpha   90.00
_cell.angle_beta   90.00
_cell.angle_gamma   90.00
#
_symmetry.space_group_name_H-M   'P 1'
#
loop_
_entity.id
_entity.type
_entity.pdbx_description
1 polymer ?
#
loop_
_entity_poly.entity_id
_entity_poly.type
_entity_poly.pdbx_seq_one_letter_code
_entity_poly.pdbx_strand_id
1 'polypeptide(L)'
;MKLLDDDQVQSFINFGFLEIPLPELDSIHSEVTSRLREVCEAESHHGNNVLPRIPLLQKVLRNDKIHGALVSLIGPDYLLHPHRAIHRSTPLRKALDGFSRSSDGHLMGDGSTATSIWHQDAQSPLARARHHFPKFLIGFYFPHEVTTEMGPTRFLIASHCDNGPDLNRAIYQPQRIRAGTFFLAHFDIAHAGFPNVSDDDRFMLKFVFARTKQPTEPTWNNEIAQWRTIDDTSSQQGLYEPAASFIWNRMCGRINTERDTVRISHGLLQREVQQDKRLRAIYGATESLSVQECVEALKSAQGKKKHERLQKNLRDSVRGYPIRWNERAVVMETAAYRLAFFGQESTDAVRSLIKVDDPWLQVNAAFIAGEIGINDHELSRNVSKLLHSPYHQVVRQAIDALTSVSYTHLTLPTNCEV
;
A
#
# COMPACT_ATOMS: atom_id res chain seq x y z
N MET A 1 21.42 7.01 -12.23
CA MET A 1 20.24 6.93 -11.34
C MET A 1 19.86 8.33 -10.89
N LYS A 2 18.60 8.71 -11.02
CA LYS A 2 18.08 10.03 -10.67
C LYS A 2 17.22 9.91 -9.41
N LEU A 3 17.79 10.22 -8.25
CA LEU A 3 17.05 10.23 -6.98
C LEU A 3 16.02 11.36 -6.96
N LEU A 4 14.98 11.19 -6.17
CA LEU A 4 14.01 12.24 -5.86
C LEU A 4 14.65 13.33 -4.98
N ASP A 5 14.07 14.50 -4.99
CA ASP A 5 14.32 15.57 -4.02
C ASP A 5 13.30 15.54 -2.87
N ASP A 6 13.47 16.42 -1.90
CA ASP A 6 12.60 16.53 -0.73
C ASP A 6 11.15 16.84 -1.11
N ASP A 7 10.91 17.75 -2.05
CA ASP A 7 9.57 18.15 -2.45
C ASP A 7 8.82 16.98 -3.11
N GLN A 8 9.51 16.18 -3.91
CA GLN A 8 8.95 15.00 -4.54
C GLN A 8 8.61 13.91 -3.49
N VAL A 9 9.48 13.67 -2.52
CA VAL A 9 9.22 12.71 -1.43
C VAL A 9 8.07 13.20 -0.54
N GLN A 10 8.03 14.50 -0.22
CA GLN A 10 6.93 15.09 0.54
C GLN A 10 5.61 15.00 -0.23
N SER A 11 5.62 15.27 -1.54
CA SER A 11 4.46 15.11 -2.41
C SER A 11 3.95 13.66 -2.41
N PHE A 12 4.85 12.68 -2.51
CA PHE A 12 4.48 11.27 -2.41
C PHE A 12 3.83 10.92 -1.06
N ILE A 13 4.43 11.37 0.04
CA ILE A 13 3.89 11.12 1.39
C ILE A 13 2.51 11.77 1.54
N ASN A 14 2.36 13.01 1.04
CA ASN A 14 1.14 13.78 1.21
C ASN A 14 -0.02 13.27 0.34
N PHE A 15 0.26 12.93 -0.93
CA PHE A 15 -0.79 12.57 -1.90
C PHE A 15 -0.91 11.06 -2.13
N GLY A 16 0.15 10.31 -1.86
CA GLY A 16 0.20 8.85 -2.00
C GLY A 16 0.67 8.35 -3.35
N PHE A 17 1.05 9.23 -4.30
CA PHE A 17 1.57 8.83 -5.61
C PHE A 17 2.44 9.92 -6.25
N LEU A 18 3.23 9.51 -7.25
CA LEU A 18 3.99 10.39 -8.16
C LEU A 18 3.69 10.01 -9.60
N GLU A 19 3.62 10.99 -10.48
CA GLU A 19 3.58 10.82 -11.92
C GLU A 19 4.99 11.00 -12.50
N ILE A 20 5.50 9.98 -13.20
CA ILE A 20 6.85 9.94 -13.75
C ILE A 20 6.75 9.75 -15.27
N PRO A 21 6.85 10.81 -16.07
CA PRO A 21 6.86 10.70 -17.52
C PRO A 21 8.23 10.22 -18.05
N LEU A 22 8.20 9.34 -19.05
CA LEU A 22 9.36 8.73 -19.68
C LEU A 22 9.42 9.02 -21.20
N PRO A 23 9.38 10.27 -21.65
CA PRO A 23 9.35 10.61 -23.09
C PRO A 23 10.60 10.12 -23.82
N GLU A 24 11.71 9.94 -23.11
CA GLU A 24 12.96 9.42 -23.67
C GLU A 24 12.90 7.98 -24.14
N LEU A 25 11.80 7.25 -23.87
CA LEU A 25 11.59 5.85 -24.24
C LEU A 25 10.46 5.68 -25.26
N ASP A 26 10.11 6.69 -26.06
CA ASP A 26 8.94 6.65 -26.97
C ASP A 26 8.92 5.44 -27.91
N SER A 27 10.07 5.06 -28.50
CA SER A 27 10.18 3.87 -29.36
C SER A 27 9.93 2.57 -28.57
N ILE A 28 10.36 2.51 -27.30
CA ILE A 28 10.11 1.38 -26.42
C ILE A 28 8.63 1.27 -26.09
N HIS A 29 7.97 2.39 -25.80
CA HIS A 29 6.54 2.42 -25.48
C HIS A 29 5.69 1.92 -26.63
N SER A 30 6.00 2.33 -27.85
CA SER A 30 5.32 1.89 -29.08
C SER A 30 5.49 0.38 -29.30
N GLU A 31 6.70 -0.13 -29.16
CA GLU A 31 6.98 -1.57 -29.30
C GLU A 31 6.32 -2.39 -28.19
N VAL A 32 6.36 -1.94 -26.93
CA VAL A 32 5.66 -2.59 -25.82
C VAL A 32 4.16 -2.66 -26.10
N THR A 33 3.56 -1.60 -26.65
CA THR A 33 2.13 -1.58 -27.02
C THR A 33 1.81 -2.62 -28.08
N SER A 34 2.64 -2.73 -29.12
CA SER A 34 2.48 -3.76 -30.16
C SER A 34 2.55 -5.17 -29.55
N ARG A 35 3.57 -5.43 -28.74
CA ARG A 35 3.73 -6.74 -28.09
C ARG A 35 2.60 -7.09 -27.14
N LEU A 36 2.03 -6.11 -26.43
CA LEU A 36 0.86 -6.32 -25.58
C LEU A 36 -0.34 -6.79 -26.38
N ARG A 37 -0.59 -6.21 -27.56
CA ARG A 37 -1.68 -6.65 -28.46
C ARG A 37 -1.46 -8.11 -28.88
N GLU A 38 -0.26 -8.44 -29.37
CA GLU A 38 0.09 -9.80 -29.79
C GLU A 38 -0.10 -10.83 -28.65
N VAL A 39 0.40 -10.52 -27.44
CA VAL A 39 0.25 -11.39 -26.27
C VAL A 39 -1.21 -11.55 -25.87
N CYS A 40 -1.99 -10.47 -25.90
CA CYS A 40 -3.41 -10.52 -25.51
C CYS A 40 -4.30 -11.18 -26.56
N GLU A 41 -3.89 -11.25 -27.81
CA GLU A 41 -4.55 -12.00 -28.87
C GLU A 41 -4.21 -13.50 -28.82
N ALA A 42 -2.95 -13.82 -28.50
CA ALA A 42 -2.47 -15.21 -28.45
C ALA A 42 -2.86 -15.94 -27.16
N GLU A 43 -3.02 -15.24 -26.05
CA GLU A 43 -3.23 -15.84 -24.72
C GLU A 43 -4.43 -15.23 -23.98
N SER A 44 -5.36 -16.08 -23.53
CA SER A 44 -6.51 -15.65 -22.73
C SER A 44 -6.14 -15.31 -21.28
N HIS A 45 -5.08 -15.91 -20.75
CA HIS A 45 -4.59 -15.72 -19.38
C HIS A 45 -3.08 -15.57 -19.35
N HIS A 46 -2.62 -14.35 -19.08
CA HIS A 46 -1.19 -13.99 -19.05
C HIS A 46 -0.54 -14.26 -17.69
N GLY A 47 -1.35 -14.39 -16.64
CA GLY A 47 -0.87 -14.50 -15.26
C GLY A 47 0.08 -13.35 -14.89
N ASN A 48 1.15 -13.68 -14.16
CA ASN A 48 2.17 -12.72 -13.73
C ASN A 48 3.44 -12.75 -14.61
N ASN A 49 3.38 -13.35 -15.80
CA ASN A 49 4.54 -13.63 -16.65
C ASN A 49 4.77 -12.59 -17.75
N VAL A 50 4.45 -11.33 -17.54
CA VAL A 50 4.59 -10.29 -18.57
C VAL A 50 6.06 -10.02 -18.95
N LEU A 51 7.00 -10.08 -18.01
CA LEU A 51 8.41 -9.75 -18.29
C LEU A 51 9.09 -10.74 -19.25
N PRO A 52 8.93 -12.07 -19.13
CA PRO A 52 9.46 -13.00 -20.14
C PRO A 52 8.84 -12.82 -21.53
N ARG A 53 7.55 -12.43 -21.61
CA ARG A 53 6.87 -12.21 -22.87
C ARG A 53 7.26 -10.91 -23.54
N ILE A 54 7.52 -9.87 -22.74
CA ILE A 54 7.88 -8.53 -23.21
C ILE A 54 9.14 -8.08 -22.47
N PRO A 55 10.34 -8.59 -22.82
CA PRO A 55 11.59 -8.26 -22.13
C PRO A 55 11.94 -6.78 -22.15
N LEU A 56 11.44 -6.03 -23.13
CA LEU A 56 11.61 -4.56 -23.23
C LEU A 56 11.12 -3.81 -21.98
N LEU A 57 10.17 -4.35 -21.24
CA LEU A 57 9.71 -3.76 -19.99
C LEU A 57 10.83 -3.63 -18.94
N GLN A 58 11.90 -4.41 -19.07
CA GLN A 58 13.07 -4.25 -18.19
C GLN A 58 13.76 -2.90 -18.44
N LYS A 59 13.73 -2.34 -19.66
CA LYS A 59 14.28 -1.01 -19.95
C LYS A 59 13.46 0.08 -19.25
N VAL A 60 12.15 -0.08 -19.19
CA VAL A 60 11.27 0.82 -18.42
C VAL A 60 11.58 0.74 -16.92
N LEU A 61 11.60 -0.46 -16.35
CA LEU A 61 11.83 -0.66 -14.92
C LEU A 61 13.25 -0.25 -14.46
N ARG A 62 14.24 -0.31 -15.36
CA ARG A 62 15.63 0.11 -15.12
C ARG A 62 15.91 1.54 -15.52
N ASN A 63 14.90 2.29 -15.99
CA ASN A 63 15.07 3.70 -16.28
C ASN A 63 15.55 4.45 -15.04
N ASP A 64 16.47 5.40 -15.22
CA ASP A 64 17.09 6.14 -14.12
C ASP A 64 16.10 6.88 -13.22
N LYS A 65 14.98 7.37 -13.77
CA LYS A 65 13.92 8.05 -13.01
C LYS A 65 13.14 7.04 -12.16
N ILE A 66 12.73 5.90 -12.75
CA ILE A 66 11.95 4.88 -12.04
C ILE A 66 12.79 4.22 -10.95
N HIS A 67 14.01 3.80 -11.31
CA HIS A 67 14.93 3.19 -10.35
C HIS A 67 15.28 4.17 -9.22
N GLY A 68 15.57 5.43 -9.56
CA GLY A 68 15.87 6.46 -8.56
C GLY A 68 14.68 6.76 -7.62
N ALA A 69 13.46 6.82 -8.14
CA ALA A 69 12.26 6.99 -7.32
C ALA A 69 12.02 5.79 -6.39
N LEU A 70 12.21 4.55 -6.87
CA LEU A 70 12.11 3.35 -6.04
C LEU A 70 13.15 3.34 -4.92
N VAL A 71 14.41 3.64 -5.24
CA VAL A 71 15.49 3.76 -4.24
C VAL A 71 15.13 4.82 -3.20
N SER A 72 14.67 5.99 -3.65
CA SER A 72 14.30 7.10 -2.77
C SER A 72 13.16 6.75 -1.81
N LEU A 73 12.17 6.00 -2.27
CA LEU A 73 10.96 5.74 -1.49
C LEU A 73 11.03 4.46 -0.65
N ILE A 74 11.73 3.42 -1.11
CA ILE A 74 11.75 2.10 -0.45
C ILE A 74 13.16 1.49 -0.28
N GLY A 75 14.21 2.28 -0.55
CA GLY A 75 15.60 1.88 -0.34
C GLY A 75 16.22 1.11 -1.51
N PRO A 76 17.57 1.00 -1.56
CA PRO A 76 18.31 0.45 -2.70
C PRO A 76 18.13 -1.07 -2.89
N ASP A 77 17.80 -1.79 -1.85
CA ASP A 77 17.65 -3.27 -1.86
C ASP A 77 16.21 -3.71 -2.14
N TYR A 78 15.38 -2.85 -2.73
CA TYR A 78 13.99 -3.18 -3.01
C TYR A 78 13.84 -4.43 -3.92
N LEU A 79 12.73 -5.14 -3.77
CA LEU A 79 12.38 -6.29 -4.60
C LEU A 79 11.24 -5.96 -5.56
N LEU A 80 11.37 -6.41 -6.81
CA LEU A 80 10.24 -6.50 -7.72
C LEU A 80 9.43 -7.76 -7.39
N HIS A 81 8.22 -7.56 -6.88
CA HIS A 81 7.32 -8.65 -6.49
C HIS A 81 6.88 -9.46 -7.73
N PRO A 82 6.62 -10.78 -7.59
CA PRO A 82 6.12 -11.61 -8.70
C PRO A 82 4.81 -11.15 -9.34
N HIS A 83 3.98 -10.38 -8.63
CA HIS A 83 2.75 -9.82 -9.17
C HIS A 83 3.05 -8.73 -10.20
N ARG A 84 2.91 -9.07 -11.47
CA ARG A 84 3.19 -8.24 -12.65
C ARG A 84 2.12 -8.55 -13.68
N ALA A 85 1.09 -7.72 -13.74
CA ALA A 85 -0.13 -8.04 -14.47
C ALA A 85 -0.38 -7.06 -15.62
N ILE A 86 -0.92 -7.61 -16.72
CA ILE A 86 -1.51 -6.82 -17.79
C ILE A 86 -2.98 -6.55 -17.43
N HIS A 87 -3.36 -5.29 -17.43
CA HIS A 87 -4.73 -4.85 -17.31
C HIS A 87 -5.20 -4.31 -18.66
N ARG A 88 -5.87 -5.17 -19.44
CA ARG A 88 -6.54 -4.79 -20.68
C ARG A 88 -7.97 -4.36 -20.38
N SER A 89 -8.37 -3.20 -20.87
CA SER A 89 -9.76 -2.74 -20.86
C SER A 89 -10.22 -2.62 -22.31
N THR A 90 -11.10 -3.53 -22.72
CA THR A 90 -11.67 -3.55 -24.06
C THR A 90 -12.80 -2.52 -24.20
N PRO A 91 -13.07 -2.03 -25.43
CA PRO A 91 -14.18 -1.13 -25.70
C PRO A 91 -15.54 -1.68 -25.26
N LEU A 92 -16.30 -0.88 -24.52
CA LEU A 92 -17.66 -1.22 -24.09
C LEU A 92 -18.69 -0.63 -25.06
N ARG A 93 -18.79 -1.21 -26.24
CA ARG A 93 -19.66 -0.73 -27.32
C ARG A 93 -21.18 -0.68 -27.00
N LYS A 94 -21.61 -1.27 -25.87
CA LYS A 94 -23.01 -1.39 -25.47
C LYS A 94 -23.38 -0.74 -24.14
N ALA A 95 -22.44 -0.09 -23.44
CA ALA A 95 -22.68 0.40 -22.08
C ALA A 95 -22.92 1.91 -21.99
N LEU A 96 -23.22 2.59 -23.11
CA LEU A 96 -23.44 4.03 -23.11
C LEU A 96 -24.79 4.44 -22.54
N ASP A 97 -25.77 3.54 -22.50
CA ASP A 97 -27.16 3.86 -22.07
C ASP A 97 -27.32 4.17 -20.56
N GLY A 98 -26.28 3.99 -19.76
CA GLY A 98 -26.29 4.29 -18.32
C GLY A 98 -25.24 5.30 -17.88
N PHE A 99 -24.52 5.95 -18.82
CA PHE A 99 -23.47 6.91 -18.48
C PHE A 99 -23.84 8.32 -18.91
N SER A 100 -23.78 9.26 -17.97
CA SER A 100 -23.84 10.69 -18.22
C SER A 100 -22.44 11.32 -18.08
N ARG A 101 -22.24 12.48 -18.70
CA ARG A 101 -21.04 13.29 -18.45
C ARG A 101 -21.36 14.30 -17.35
N SER A 102 -20.47 14.46 -16.38
CA SER A 102 -20.52 15.56 -15.42
C SER A 102 -20.20 16.89 -16.11
N SER A 103 -20.45 18.01 -15.42
CA SER A 103 -20.20 19.37 -15.94
C SER A 103 -18.73 19.62 -16.30
N ASP A 104 -17.80 18.85 -15.72
CA ASP A 104 -16.36 18.85 -15.96
C ASP A 104 -15.92 17.81 -17.02
N GLY A 105 -16.88 17.20 -17.72
CA GLY A 105 -16.62 16.28 -18.84
C GLY A 105 -16.35 14.82 -18.43
N HIS A 106 -16.43 14.51 -17.15
CA HIS A 106 -16.22 13.14 -16.65
C HIS A 106 -17.43 12.24 -16.92
N LEU A 107 -17.15 10.99 -17.33
CA LEU A 107 -18.20 9.99 -17.45
C LEU A 107 -18.69 9.56 -16.06
N MET A 108 -19.97 9.74 -15.83
CA MET A 108 -20.67 9.35 -14.59
C MET A 108 -21.58 8.17 -14.91
N GLY A 109 -21.39 7.05 -14.21
CA GLY A 109 -22.33 5.92 -14.28
C GLY A 109 -23.45 6.05 -13.26
N ASP A 110 -24.48 5.23 -13.44
CA ASP A 110 -25.61 5.11 -12.51
C ASP A 110 -25.23 4.53 -11.13
N GLY A 111 -23.95 4.32 -10.89
CA GLY A 111 -23.41 3.76 -9.64
C GLY A 111 -23.47 2.24 -9.54
N SER A 112 -24.09 1.53 -10.50
CA SER A 112 -24.38 0.10 -10.33
C SER A 112 -23.22 -0.83 -10.66
N THR A 113 -22.28 -0.46 -11.53
CA THR A 113 -21.20 -1.39 -11.91
C THR A 113 -19.84 -0.75 -12.17
N ALA A 114 -19.78 0.41 -12.76
CA ALA A 114 -18.52 0.97 -13.25
C ALA A 114 -17.90 2.03 -12.33
N THR A 115 -18.71 2.70 -11.51
CA THR A 115 -18.27 3.71 -10.55
C THR A 115 -17.96 3.14 -9.17
N SER A 116 -18.45 1.93 -8.88
CA SER A 116 -18.34 1.29 -7.56
C SER A 116 -17.04 0.53 -7.33
N ILE A 117 -16.07 0.60 -8.25
CA ILE A 117 -14.86 -0.24 -8.19
C ILE A 117 -13.67 0.50 -7.56
N TRP A 118 -13.92 1.48 -6.72
CA TRP A 118 -12.89 2.00 -5.86
C TRP A 118 -12.40 0.91 -4.91
N HIS A 119 -11.10 0.64 -4.95
CA HIS A 119 -10.49 -0.40 -4.12
C HIS A 119 -9.07 -0.04 -3.72
N GLN A 120 -8.61 -0.69 -2.69
CA GLN A 120 -7.22 -0.75 -2.28
C GLN A 120 -6.75 -2.18 -2.51
N ASP A 121 -5.64 -2.37 -3.20
CA ASP A 121 -5.15 -3.70 -3.57
C ASP A 121 -4.78 -4.57 -2.36
N ALA A 122 -4.92 -5.88 -2.52
CA ALA A 122 -4.57 -6.85 -1.48
C ALA A 122 -3.62 -7.96 -1.94
N GLN A 123 -3.17 -7.94 -3.19
CA GLN A 123 -2.21 -8.85 -3.85
C GLN A 123 -2.52 -10.36 -3.81
N SER A 124 -3.25 -10.84 -2.83
CA SER A 124 -3.35 -12.26 -2.51
C SER A 124 -4.75 -12.56 -1.98
N PRO A 125 -5.27 -13.79 -2.15
CA PRO A 125 -6.47 -14.24 -1.47
C PRO A 125 -6.33 -14.22 0.05
N LEU A 126 -5.09 -14.30 0.55
CA LEU A 126 -4.79 -14.10 1.96
C LEU A 126 -4.65 -12.61 2.23
N ALA A 127 -5.50 -12.09 3.08
CA ALA A 127 -5.49 -10.68 3.44
C ALA A 127 -4.14 -10.31 4.07
N ARG A 128 -3.52 -9.23 3.57
CA ARG A 128 -2.35 -8.63 4.19
C ARG A 128 -2.74 -7.45 5.08
N ALA A 129 -1.88 -7.10 6.02
CA ALA A 129 -2.04 -5.88 6.78
C ALA A 129 -1.92 -4.64 5.88
N ARG A 130 -2.67 -3.59 6.21
CA ARG A 130 -2.44 -2.26 5.64
C ARG A 130 -1.32 -1.57 6.40
N HIS A 131 -0.38 -1.01 5.67
CA HIS A 131 0.74 -0.27 6.22
C HIS A 131 0.59 1.21 5.87
N HIS A 132 0.73 2.11 6.83
CA HIS A 132 0.79 3.55 6.54
C HIS A 132 2.18 3.96 6.02
N PHE A 133 3.20 3.29 6.52
CA PHE A 133 4.56 3.43 6.04
C PHE A 133 4.73 2.74 4.66
N PRO A 134 5.47 3.31 3.69
CA PRO A 134 5.62 2.74 2.36
C PRO A 134 6.49 1.47 2.38
N LYS A 135 5.87 0.36 2.79
CA LYS A 135 6.48 -0.98 2.75
C LYS A 135 6.33 -1.61 1.37
N PHE A 136 5.23 -1.32 0.68
CA PHE A 136 4.97 -1.74 -0.69
C PHE A 136 4.60 -0.54 -1.55
N LEU A 137 5.10 -0.53 -2.77
CA LEU A 137 4.69 0.41 -3.80
C LEU A 137 4.04 -0.33 -4.96
N ILE A 138 3.17 0.37 -5.67
CA ILE A 138 2.56 -0.11 -6.90
C ILE A 138 2.89 0.84 -8.04
N GLY A 139 3.35 0.29 -9.15
CA GLY A 139 3.58 1.02 -10.39
C GLY A 139 2.46 0.75 -11.39
N PHE A 140 1.91 1.80 -11.96
CA PHE A 140 0.95 1.74 -13.06
C PHE A 140 1.62 2.33 -14.30
N TYR A 141 2.00 1.49 -15.24
CA TYR A 141 2.66 1.91 -16.46
C TYR A 141 1.69 1.90 -17.65
N PHE A 142 1.64 3.04 -18.34
CA PHE A 142 0.81 3.25 -19.52
C PHE A 142 1.70 3.37 -20.75
N PRO A 143 1.84 2.29 -21.57
CA PRO A 143 2.74 2.30 -22.72
C PRO A 143 2.20 3.10 -23.92
N HIS A 144 0.92 3.44 -23.92
CA HIS A 144 0.30 4.29 -24.93
C HIS A 144 -0.51 5.42 -24.30
N GLU A 145 -0.89 6.37 -25.10
CA GLU A 145 -1.77 7.44 -24.66
C GLU A 145 -3.12 6.89 -24.22
N VAL A 146 -3.63 7.40 -23.09
CA VAL A 146 -4.96 7.09 -22.58
C VAL A 146 -5.77 8.39 -22.50
N THR A 147 -6.82 8.47 -23.30
CA THR A 147 -7.76 9.60 -23.31
C THR A 147 -8.87 9.41 -22.28
N THR A 148 -9.70 10.43 -22.09
CA THR A 148 -10.84 10.37 -21.17
C THR A 148 -11.81 9.23 -21.56
N GLU A 149 -12.05 9.00 -22.85
CA GLU A 149 -12.92 7.96 -23.38
C GLU A 149 -12.38 6.55 -23.12
N MET A 150 -11.06 6.41 -23.05
CA MET A 150 -10.41 5.15 -22.67
C MET A 150 -10.53 4.82 -21.18
N GLY A 151 -11.03 5.75 -20.37
CA GLY A 151 -11.27 5.55 -18.95
C GLY A 151 -10.01 5.44 -18.10
N PRO A 152 -9.25 6.54 -17.93
CA PRO A 152 -7.99 6.54 -17.19
C PRO A 152 -8.13 6.08 -15.75
N THR A 153 -7.06 5.55 -15.19
CA THR A 153 -6.99 5.24 -13.76
C THR A 153 -7.05 6.52 -12.93
N ARG A 154 -7.83 6.48 -11.87
CA ARG A 154 -8.06 7.57 -10.91
C ARG A 154 -7.54 7.18 -9.55
N PHE A 155 -7.15 8.15 -8.74
CA PHE A 155 -6.70 7.97 -7.36
C PHE A 155 -7.53 8.82 -6.40
N LEU A 156 -7.89 8.26 -5.24
CA LEU A 156 -8.33 9.06 -4.10
C LEU A 156 -7.10 9.61 -3.40
N ILE A 157 -6.93 10.92 -3.43
CA ILE A 157 -5.75 11.61 -2.88
C ILE A 157 -5.64 11.33 -1.38
N ALA A 158 -4.43 11.04 -0.90
CA ALA A 158 -4.12 10.79 0.51
C ALA A 158 -4.88 9.60 1.16
N SER A 159 -5.47 8.71 0.36
CA SER A 159 -6.26 7.57 0.87
C SER A 159 -5.43 6.36 1.32
N HIS A 160 -4.11 6.41 1.17
CA HIS A 160 -3.23 5.28 1.47
C HIS A 160 -3.14 4.91 2.96
N CYS A 161 -3.57 5.82 3.84
CA CYS A 161 -3.72 5.55 5.28
C CYS A 161 -5.15 5.23 5.71
N ASP A 162 -6.10 5.14 4.78
CA ASP A 162 -7.51 4.91 5.08
C ASP A 162 -7.85 3.41 5.20
N ASN A 163 -8.93 3.10 5.92
CA ASN A 163 -9.46 1.75 6.10
C ASN A 163 -10.35 1.26 4.96
N GLY A 164 -10.18 1.78 3.79
CA GLY A 164 -10.99 1.54 2.62
C GLY A 164 -11.17 2.84 1.84
N PRO A 165 -11.74 2.78 0.64
CA PRO A 165 -12.00 3.98 -0.13
C PRO A 165 -12.94 4.95 0.62
N ASP A 166 -12.49 6.17 0.85
CA ASP A 166 -13.30 7.27 1.37
C ASP A 166 -13.60 8.24 0.23
N LEU A 167 -14.84 8.24 -0.24
CA LEU A 167 -15.27 9.08 -1.37
C LEU A 167 -15.38 10.57 -1.02
N ASN A 168 -15.16 10.96 0.22
CA ASN A 168 -15.01 12.37 0.60
C ASN A 168 -13.61 12.92 0.29
N ARG A 169 -12.65 12.06 -0.06
CA ARG A 169 -11.33 12.46 -0.52
C ARG A 169 -11.41 13.09 -1.91
N ALA A 170 -10.54 14.05 -2.18
CA ALA A 170 -10.36 14.59 -3.52
C ALA A 170 -9.93 13.48 -4.50
N ILE A 171 -10.41 13.57 -5.73
CA ILE A 171 -10.13 12.60 -6.79
C ILE A 171 -9.11 13.20 -7.74
N TYR A 172 -7.95 12.55 -7.88
CA TYR A 172 -7.06 12.79 -9.01
C TYR A 172 -7.57 12.00 -10.21
N GLN A 173 -8.01 12.71 -11.23
CA GLN A 173 -8.47 12.15 -12.50
C GLN A 173 -7.83 12.89 -13.67
N PRO A 174 -6.80 12.31 -14.32
CA PRO A 174 -6.16 12.95 -15.45
C PRO A 174 -7.10 12.98 -16.65
N GLN A 175 -7.17 14.12 -17.36
CA GLN A 175 -7.89 14.23 -18.63
C GLN A 175 -7.21 13.40 -19.73
N ARG A 176 -5.90 13.22 -19.62
CA ARG A 176 -5.06 12.50 -20.57
C ARG A 176 -3.85 11.95 -19.84
N ILE A 177 -3.55 10.68 -20.06
CA ILE A 177 -2.27 10.07 -19.65
C ILE A 177 -1.42 9.92 -20.91
N ARG A 178 -0.25 10.55 -20.93
CA ARG A 178 0.66 10.44 -22.07
C ARG A 178 1.27 9.04 -22.15
N ALA A 179 1.59 8.60 -23.38
CA ALA A 179 2.38 7.38 -23.57
C ALA A 179 3.68 7.45 -22.74
N GLY A 180 4.03 6.34 -22.12
CA GLY A 180 5.22 6.25 -21.26
C GLY A 180 5.06 6.83 -19.87
N THR A 181 3.87 7.22 -19.44
CA THR A 181 3.65 7.63 -18.05
C THR A 181 3.69 6.44 -17.11
N PHE A 182 4.44 6.59 -16.03
CA PHE A 182 4.52 5.63 -14.94
C PHE A 182 4.05 6.32 -13.64
N PHE A 183 2.89 5.92 -13.12
CA PHE A 183 2.50 6.34 -11.77
C PHE A 183 3.13 5.38 -10.76
N LEU A 184 3.93 5.92 -9.85
CA LEU A 184 4.46 5.19 -8.70
C LEU A 184 3.67 5.61 -7.47
N ALA A 185 2.93 4.66 -6.88
CA ALA A 185 1.99 4.95 -5.81
C ALA A 185 2.22 4.08 -4.58
N HIS A 186 1.79 4.58 -3.42
CA HIS A 186 1.69 3.75 -2.23
C HIS A 186 0.73 2.58 -2.50
N PHE A 187 1.09 1.38 -2.07
CA PHE A 187 0.32 0.19 -2.40
C PHE A 187 -1.13 0.23 -1.89
N ASP A 188 -1.35 0.89 -0.76
CA ASP A 188 -2.65 1.02 -0.13
C ASP A 188 -3.47 2.23 -0.63
N ILE A 189 -3.05 2.93 -1.68
CA ILE A 189 -3.84 4.01 -2.27
C ILE A 189 -5.13 3.46 -2.88
N ALA A 190 -6.26 4.10 -2.59
CA ALA A 190 -7.51 3.76 -3.24
C ALA A 190 -7.50 4.27 -4.68
N HIS A 191 -7.79 3.37 -5.61
CA HIS A 191 -7.80 3.68 -7.03
C HIS A 191 -8.95 2.96 -7.75
N ALA A 192 -9.31 3.47 -8.92
CA ALA A 192 -10.32 2.87 -9.78
C ALA A 192 -9.98 3.12 -11.25
N GLY A 193 -10.28 2.15 -12.11
CA GLY A 193 -10.40 2.39 -13.53
C GLY A 193 -11.75 3.03 -13.87
N PHE A 194 -11.88 3.53 -15.07
CA PHE A 194 -13.15 3.94 -15.66
C PHE A 194 -13.49 3.03 -16.83
N PRO A 195 -14.76 2.91 -17.23
CA PRO A 195 -15.11 2.19 -18.46
C PRO A 195 -14.39 2.75 -19.68
N ASN A 196 -13.93 1.86 -20.54
CA ASN A 196 -13.38 2.23 -21.82
C ASN A 196 -14.53 2.35 -22.85
N VAL A 197 -14.89 3.55 -23.21
CA VAL A 197 -15.94 3.85 -24.19
C VAL A 197 -15.36 4.30 -25.54
N SER A 198 -14.04 4.19 -25.71
CA SER A 198 -13.36 4.41 -26.99
C SER A 198 -13.48 3.17 -27.89
N ASP A 199 -12.93 3.26 -29.11
CA ASP A 199 -12.87 2.12 -30.04
C ASP A 199 -11.62 1.26 -29.86
N ASP A 200 -10.65 1.68 -29.08
CA ASP A 200 -9.38 1.02 -28.90
C ASP A 200 -9.22 0.38 -27.50
N ASP A 201 -8.41 -0.67 -27.44
CA ASP A 201 -8.01 -1.26 -26.18
C ASP A 201 -7.13 -0.31 -25.35
N ARG A 202 -7.42 -0.19 -24.06
CA ARG A 202 -6.53 0.43 -23.11
C ARG A 202 -5.70 -0.62 -22.39
N PHE A 203 -4.38 -0.49 -22.44
CA PHE A 203 -3.44 -1.30 -21.66
C PHE A 203 -2.87 -0.49 -20.50
N MET A 204 -2.78 -1.14 -19.36
CA MET A 204 -2.02 -0.69 -18.22
C MET A 204 -1.30 -1.90 -17.62
N LEU A 205 -0.03 -1.74 -17.30
CA LEU A 205 0.74 -2.79 -16.61
C LEU A 205 0.92 -2.40 -15.16
N LYS A 206 0.67 -3.38 -14.29
CA LYS A 206 0.78 -3.21 -12.86
C LYS A 206 2.02 -3.94 -12.36
N PHE A 207 2.88 -3.24 -11.64
CA PHE A 207 4.08 -3.77 -10.99
C PHE A 207 4.01 -3.49 -9.49
N VAL A 208 4.52 -4.40 -8.69
CA VAL A 208 4.57 -4.20 -7.25
C VAL A 208 6.01 -4.31 -6.77
N PHE A 209 6.40 -3.42 -5.89
CA PHE A 209 7.74 -3.35 -5.32
C PHE A 209 7.65 -3.43 -3.80
N ALA A 210 8.61 -4.08 -3.17
CA ALA A 210 8.65 -4.27 -1.74
C ALA A 210 9.95 -3.73 -1.15
N ARG A 211 9.83 -2.99 -0.05
CA ARG A 211 10.97 -2.64 0.81
C ARG A 211 11.47 -3.89 1.53
N THR A 212 12.76 -4.04 1.61
CA THR A 212 13.41 -5.20 2.27
C THR A 212 14.06 -4.85 3.61
N LYS A 213 14.37 -3.58 3.84
CA LYS A 213 15.03 -3.11 5.06
C LYS A 213 14.33 -1.91 5.67
N GLN A 214 14.37 -1.79 7.00
CA GLN A 214 14.00 -0.56 7.66
C GLN A 214 14.98 0.56 7.28
N PRO A 215 14.52 1.80 7.06
CA PRO A 215 15.40 2.91 6.78
C PRO A 215 16.21 3.28 8.03
N THR A 216 17.48 3.57 7.82
CA THR A 216 18.39 4.11 8.84
C THR A 216 18.80 5.55 8.54
N GLU A 217 18.59 5.97 7.31
CA GLU A 217 18.90 7.30 6.78
C GLU A 217 18.05 7.57 5.54
N PRO A 218 17.95 8.83 5.08
CA PRO A 218 17.29 9.17 3.81
C PRO A 218 18.00 8.49 2.62
N THR A 219 17.20 7.96 1.69
CA THR A 219 17.71 7.34 0.45
C THR A 219 17.41 8.19 -0.79
N TRP A 220 17.17 9.49 -0.61
CA TRP A 220 16.92 10.49 -1.64
C TRP A 220 17.86 11.70 -1.46
N ASN A 221 17.78 12.70 -2.34
CA ASN A 221 18.53 13.95 -2.21
C ASN A 221 17.90 14.79 -1.08
N ASN A 222 18.27 14.49 0.16
CA ASN A 222 17.69 15.09 1.36
C ASN A 222 18.49 16.30 1.81
N GLU A 223 17.87 17.47 1.82
CA GLU A 223 18.40 18.73 2.31
C GLU A 223 17.64 19.23 3.55
N ILE A 224 16.43 18.73 3.78
CA ILE A 224 15.53 19.20 4.83
C ILE A 224 15.49 18.21 5.99
N ALA A 225 15.78 18.71 7.20
CA ALA A 225 15.78 17.88 8.38
C ALA A 225 14.37 17.49 8.83
N GLN A 226 13.39 18.39 8.73
CA GLN A 226 12.04 18.22 9.27
C GLN A 226 10.98 18.24 8.17
N TRP A 227 9.85 17.60 8.42
CA TRP A 227 8.66 17.73 7.59
C TRP A 227 8.25 19.20 7.48
N ARG A 228 7.91 19.63 6.28
CA ARG A 228 7.30 20.95 6.04
C ARG A 228 5.87 20.73 5.58
N THR A 229 4.95 21.47 6.15
CA THR A 229 3.58 21.50 5.62
C THR A 229 3.62 21.99 4.18
N ILE A 230 3.06 21.21 3.28
CA ILE A 230 2.92 21.64 1.89
C ILE A 230 1.77 22.63 1.87
N ASP A 231 2.09 23.93 1.68
CA ASP A 231 1.11 24.99 1.44
C ASP A 231 0.46 24.74 0.06
N ASP A 232 -0.48 23.81 0.03
CA ASP A 232 -1.25 23.57 -1.18
C ASP A 232 -2.43 24.55 -1.20
N THR A 233 -2.28 25.63 -1.96
CA THR A 233 -3.36 26.56 -2.29
C THR A 233 -4.41 25.94 -3.21
N SER A 234 -4.18 24.73 -3.72
CA SER A 234 -5.17 23.93 -4.41
C SER A 234 -6.10 23.25 -3.39
N SER A 235 -7.36 23.10 -3.71
CA SER A 235 -8.41 22.49 -2.88
C SER A 235 -8.18 20.98 -2.56
N GLN A 236 -6.98 20.46 -2.74
CA GLN A 236 -6.64 19.05 -2.55
C GLN A 236 -6.26 18.81 -1.09
N GLN A 237 -7.10 18.08 -0.37
CA GLN A 237 -6.82 17.65 1.01
C GLN A 237 -5.70 16.61 1.00
N GLY A 238 -4.51 16.98 1.47
CA GLY A 238 -3.39 16.06 1.70
C GLY A 238 -3.60 15.08 2.87
N LEU A 239 -2.57 14.33 3.20
CA LEU A 239 -2.55 13.47 4.36
C LEU A 239 -2.57 14.30 5.65
N TYR A 240 -3.18 13.75 6.71
CA TYR A 240 -3.13 14.34 8.05
C TYR A 240 -1.67 14.60 8.48
N GLU A 241 -1.34 15.86 8.75
CA GLU A 241 0.04 16.34 8.91
C GLU A 241 0.88 15.53 9.92
N PRO A 242 0.39 15.19 11.12
CA PRO A 242 1.15 14.37 12.05
C PRO A 242 1.47 12.97 11.51
N ALA A 243 0.59 12.39 10.67
CA ALA A 243 0.86 11.12 10.00
C ALA A 243 1.96 11.29 8.93
N ALA A 244 1.89 12.35 8.14
CA ALA A 244 2.89 12.67 7.14
C ALA A 244 4.27 12.93 7.77
N SER A 245 4.32 13.72 8.83
CA SER A 245 5.53 13.98 9.61
C SER A 245 6.14 12.71 10.20
N PHE A 246 5.31 11.81 10.73
CA PHE A 246 5.76 10.51 11.23
C PHE A 246 6.39 9.65 10.13
N ILE A 247 5.72 9.57 8.95
CA ILE A 247 6.24 8.80 7.82
C ILE A 247 7.58 9.38 7.34
N TRP A 248 7.66 10.71 7.19
CA TRP A 248 8.89 11.40 6.82
C TRP A 248 10.04 11.08 7.79
N ASN A 249 9.82 11.27 9.08
CA ASN A 249 10.84 11.01 10.09
C ASN A 249 11.30 9.55 10.07
N ARG A 250 10.36 8.63 9.90
CA ARG A 250 10.69 7.20 9.79
C ARG A 250 11.48 6.89 8.52
N MET A 251 11.17 7.50 7.39
CA MET A 251 11.95 7.37 6.16
C MET A 251 13.36 7.94 6.31
N CYS A 252 13.54 8.94 7.16
CA CYS A 252 14.86 9.48 7.54
C CYS A 252 15.60 8.62 8.59
N GLY A 253 15.08 7.45 8.98
CA GLY A 253 15.68 6.63 10.03
C GLY A 253 15.48 7.14 11.45
N ARG A 254 14.62 8.13 11.66
CA ARG A 254 14.31 8.73 12.97
C ARG A 254 13.08 8.07 13.58
N ILE A 255 13.25 7.42 14.71
CA ILE A 255 12.18 6.63 15.36
C ILE A 255 11.47 7.44 16.45
N ASN A 256 12.13 8.44 17.05
CA ASN A 256 11.57 9.28 18.11
C ASN A 256 11.30 10.69 17.59
N THR A 257 10.04 11.06 17.46
CA THR A 257 9.60 12.40 17.14
C THR A 257 9.00 13.07 18.37
N GLU A 258 9.30 14.36 18.58
CA GLU A 258 8.63 15.18 19.58
C GLU A 258 7.11 15.12 19.38
N ARG A 259 6.38 15.04 20.47
CA ARG A 259 4.94 14.82 20.48
C ARG A 259 4.24 16.08 21.01
N ASP A 260 3.48 16.73 20.15
CA ASP A 260 2.53 17.76 20.59
C ASP A 260 1.31 17.12 21.28
N THR A 261 0.76 17.70 22.30
CA THR A 261 -0.23 17.07 23.19
C THR A 261 -1.69 17.41 22.85
N VAL A 262 -2.49 16.44 22.44
CA VAL A 262 -3.96 16.55 22.27
C VAL A 262 -4.66 15.43 23.08
N ARG A 263 -5.74 15.76 23.82
CA ARG A 263 -6.54 14.76 24.53
C ARG A 263 -7.35 13.89 23.56
N ILE A 264 -7.14 12.57 23.60
CA ILE A 264 -7.89 11.59 22.82
C ILE A 264 -8.65 10.66 23.78
N SER A 265 -9.92 10.38 23.49
CA SER A 265 -10.72 9.46 24.29
C SER A 265 -10.40 8.00 23.96
N HIS A 266 -10.48 7.11 24.95
CA HIS A 266 -10.21 5.67 24.84
C HIS A 266 -11.04 4.97 23.74
N GLY A 267 -12.28 5.44 23.49
CA GLY A 267 -13.14 4.91 22.43
C GLY A 267 -12.61 5.10 21.00
N LEU A 268 -11.65 6.00 20.78
CA LEU A 268 -11.03 6.24 19.47
C LEU A 268 -9.99 5.17 19.09
N LEU A 269 -9.61 4.29 20.01
CA LEU A 269 -8.67 3.18 19.76
C LEU A 269 -9.32 1.98 19.07
N GLN A 270 -10.60 2.02 18.81
CA GLN A 270 -11.32 0.95 18.12
C GLN A 270 -11.18 1.07 16.60
N ARG A 271 -11.16 -0.08 15.91
CA ARG A 271 -10.99 -0.14 14.45
C ARG A 271 -12.13 0.52 13.67
N GLU A 272 -13.33 0.54 14.21
CA GLU A 272 -14.56 1.01 13.56
C GLU A 272 -14.73 2.53 13.61
N VAL A 273 -13.76 3.26 14.14
CA VAL A 273 -13.79 4.73 14.22
C VAL A 273 -13.69 5.36 12.82
N GLN A 274 -14.35 6.50 12.63
CA GLN A 274 -14.29 7.28 11.39
C GLN A 274 -12.84 7.65 11.03
N GLN A 275 -12.55 7.73 9.72
CA GLN A 275 -11.17 7.86 9.20
C GLN A 275 -10.40 9.06 9.77
N ASP A 276 -11.00 10.24 9.78
CA ASP A 276 -10.41 11.46 10.33
C ASP A 276 -10.04 11.32 11.82
N LYS A 277 -10.94 10.75 12.60
CA LYS A 277 -10.74 10.48 14.03
C LYS A 277 -9.69 9.39 14.25
N ARG A 278 -9.65 8.39 13.36
CA ARG A 278 -8.69 7.29 13.46
C ARG A 278 -7.25 7.78 13.28
N LEU A 279 -6.95 8.57 12.27
CA LEU A 279 -5.60 9.09 12.06
C LEU A 279 -5.17 10.00 13.20
N ARG A 280 -6.10 10.81 13.76
CA ARG A 280 -5.85 11.59 14.97
C ARG A 280 -5.56 10.71 16.19
N ALA A 281 -6.26 9.59 16.35
CA ALA A 281 -6.02 8.65 17.44
C ALA A 281 -4.67 7.92 17.31
N ILE A 282 -4.19 7.70 16.09
CA ILE A 282 -2.91 7.04 15.83
C ILE A 282 -1.73 8.01 16.01
N TYR A 283 -1.79 9.17 15.35
CA TYR A 283 -0.65 10.09 15.18
C TYR A 283 -0.79 11.39 15.95
N GLY A 284 -2.01 11.71 16.39
CA GLY A 284 -2.24 12.91 17.19
C GLY A 284 -1.47 12.83 18.50
N ALA A 285 -1.01 13.97 18.94
CA ALA A 285 -0.37 14.13 20.23
C ALA A 285 -1.38 13.90 21.37
N THR A 286 -1.03 13.14 22.39
CA THR A 286 -1.91 12.87 23.53
C THR A 286 -1.13 12.86 24.83
N GLU A 287 -1.60 13.63 25.81
CA GLU A 287 -1.11 13.52 27.18
C GLU A 287 -1.61 12.26 27.90
N SER A 288 -2.59 11.54 27.33
CA SER A 288 -3.38 10.57 28.09
C SER A 288 -3.41 9.13 27.54
N LEU A 289 -2.78 8.81 26.42
CA LEU A 289 -2.75 7.43 25.92
C LEU A 289 -1.38 6.79 26.15
N SER A 290 -1.32 5.96 27.16
CA SER A 290 -0.16 5.13 27.47
C SER A 290 -0.11 3.86 26.62
N VAL A 291 1.06 3.23 26.55
CA VAL A 291 1.22 1.87 25.98
C VAL A 291 0.25 0.89 26.62
N GLN A 292 0.05 0.98 27.94
CA GLN A 292 -0.84 0.09 28.69
C GLN A 292 -2.30 0.22 28.24
N GLU A 293 -2.81 1.42 28.05
CA GLU A 293 -4.18 1.65 27.58
C GLU A 293 -4.40 1.11 26.16
N CYS A 294 -3.39 1.22 25.28
CA CYS A 294 -3.42 0.61 23.97
C CYS A 294 -3.45 -0.93 24.04
N VAL A 295 -2.70 -1.53 24.97
CA VAL A 295 -2.73 -2.99 25.23
C VAL A 295 -4.12 -3.43 25.70
N GLU A 296 -4.73 -2.69 26.60
CA GLU A 296 -6.09 -2.98 27.10
C GLU A 296 -7.14 -2.87 25.99
N ALA A 297 -7.03 -1.85 25.15
CA ALA A 297 -7.88 -1.70 23.98
C ALA A 297 -7.73 -2.88 22.99
N LEU A 298 -6.51 -3.36 22.75
CA LEU A 298 -6.28 -4.57 21.94
C LEU A 298 -6.89 -5.82 22.59
N LYS A 299 -6.65 -6.03 23.88
CA LYS A 299 -7.21 -7.17 24.62
C LYS A 299 -8.74 -7.14 24.60
N SER A 300 -9.37 -5.98 24.61
CA SER A 300 -10.83 -5.86 24.48
C SER A 300 -11.36 -6.32 23.12
N ALA A 301 -10.51 -6.45 22.12
CA ALA A 301 -10.85 -6.98 20.80
C ALA A 301 -10.72 -8.51 20.69
N GLN A 302 -10.21 -9.17 21.73
CA GLN A 302 -10.12 -10.62 21.83
C GLN A 302 -11.51 -11.26 21.72
N GLY A 303 -11.61 -12.37 20.99
CA GLY A 303 -12.87 -13.13 20.86
C GLY A 303 -14.00 -12.44 20.09
N LYS A 304 -13.80 -11.23 19.56
CA LYS A 304 -14.80 -10.57 18.72
C LYS A 304 -14.89 -11.22 17.33
N LYS A 305 -16.07 -11.11 16.66
CA LYS A 305 -16.33 -11.63 15.31
C LYS A 305 -15.36 -11.23 14.19
N LYS A 306 -14.37 -10.39 14.51
CA LYS A 306 -13.25 -10.04 13.63
C LYS A 306 -12.46 -11.26 13.16
N HIS A 307 -12.52 -12.36 13.92
CA HIS A 307 -11.94 -13.65 13.56
C HIS A 307 -12.59 -14.32 12.34
N GLU A 308 -13.78 -13.93 11.93
CA GLU A 308 -14.44 -14.43 10.73
C GLU A 308 -13.60 -14.23 9.45
N ARG A 309 -12.70 -13.25 9.46
CA ARG A 309 -11.76 -12.98 8.36
C ARG A 309 -10.47 -13.81 8.46
N LEU A 310 -10.24 -14.47 9.58
CA LEU A 310 -9.08 -15.33 9.80
C LEU A 310 -9.40 -16.74 9.31
N GLN A 311 -8.55 -17.28 8.48
CA GLN A 311 -8.74 -18.59 7.85
C GLN A 311 -7.68 -19.57 8.32
N LYS A 312 -8.12 -20.79 8.67
CA LYS A 312 -7.25 -21.83 9.21
C LYS A 312 -6.41 -22.53 8.15
N ASN A 313 -6.87 -22.56 6.90
CA ASN A 313 -6.13 -23.22 5.83
C ASN A 313 -6.35 -22.56 4.46
N LEU A 314 -5.42 -22.79 3.53
CA LEU A 314 -5.44 -22.18 2.22
C LEU A 314 -6.63 -22.59 1.36
N ARG A 315 -7.13 -23.83 1.50
CA ARG A 315 -8.30 -24.30 0.75
C ARG A 315 -9.55 -23.54 1.15
N ASP A 316 -9.73 -23.31 2.44
CA ASP A 316 -10.82 -22.49 2.95
C ASP A 316 -10.68 -21.04 2.46
N SER A 317 -9.46 -20.51 2.39
CA SER A 317 -9.22 -19.18 1.89
C SER A 317 -9.57 -19.03 0.41
N VAL A 318 -9.28 -20.03 -0.41
CA VAL A 318 -9.62 -20.01 -1.85
C VAL A 318 -11.14 -20.09 -2.06
N ARG A 319 -11.85 -20.91 -1.29
CA ARG A 319 -13.32 -21.03 -1.37
C ARG A 319 -14.03 -19.83 -0.77
N GLY A 320 -13.50 -19.28 0.32
CA GLY A 320 -14.01 -18.10 1.01
C GLY A 320 -13.43 -16.78 0.48
N TYR A 321 -13.05 -16.72 -0.79
CA TYR A 321 -12.45 -15.53 -1.41
C TYR A 321 -13.40 -14.34 -1.25
N PRO A 322 -12.98 -13.23 -0.62
CA PRO A 322 -13.85 -12.08 -0.46
C PRO A 322 -14.31 -11.57 -1.83
N ILE A 323 -15.59 -11.32 -1.99
CA ILE A 323 -16.16 -10.82 -3.23
C ILE A 323 -15.63 -9.42 -3.53
N ARG A 324 -15.36 -8.62 -2.48
CA ARG A 324 -14.87 -7.25 -2.58
C ARG A 324 -13.36 -7.18 -2.36
N TRP A 325 -12.66 -6.45 -3.21
CA TRP A 325 -11.21 -6.26 -3.12
C TRP A 325 -10.76 -5.61 -1.81
N ASN A 326 -11.48 -4.64 -1.32
CA ASN A 326 -11.17 -3.97 -0.07
C ASN A 326 -11.35 -4.85 1.18
N GLU A 327 -12.05 -5.97 1.08
CA GLU A 327 -12.20 -6.94 2.16
C GLU A 327 -11.02 -7.91 2.26
N ARG A 328 -10.15 -7.96 1.24
CA ARG A 328 -8.97 -8.82 1.21
C ARG A 328 -7.83 -8.34 2.09
N ALA A 329 -7.80 -7.06 2.44
CA ALA A 329 -6.78 -6.51 3.32
C ALA A 329 -7.26 -6.48 4.77
N VAL A 330 -6.40 -6.91 5.67
CA VAL A 330 -6.67 -6.87 7.10
C VAL A 330 -6.31 -5.51 7.65
N VAL A 331 -7.31 -4.81 8.15
CA VAL A 331 -7.11 -3.56 8.88
C VAL A 331 -6.87 -3.90 10.34
N MET A 332 -5.72 -3.50 10.87
CA MET A 332 -5.38 -3.68 12.27
C MET A 332 -6.26 -2.82 13.18
N GLU A 333 -6.29 -3.15 14.46
CA GLU A 333 -6.90 -2.26 15.46
C GLU A 333 -6.17 -0.91 15.45
N THR A 334 -6.88 0.17 15.72
CA THR A 334 -6.28 1.51 15.83
C THR A 334 -5.20 1.56 16.89
N ALA A 335 -5.43 0.84 18.01
CA ALA A 335 -4.43 0.67 19.07
C ALA A 335 -3.14 -0.01 18.60
N ALA A 336 -3.18 -0.90 17.61
CA ALA A 336 -1.98 -1.53 17.05
C ALA A 336 -1.13 -0.52 16.27
N TYR A 337 -1.75 0.32 15.45
CA TYR A 337 -1.01 1.41 14.78
C TYR A 337 -0.45 2.41 15.79
N ARG A 338 -1.17 2.70 16.87
CA ARG A 338 -0.68 3.58 17.93
C ARG A 338 0.51 2.97 18.68
N LEU A 339 0.48 1.67 18.98
CA LEU A 339 1.63 0.97 19.56
C LEU A 339 2.83 0.97 18.61
N ALA A 340 2.60 0.80 17.29
CA ALA A 340 3.65 0.95 16.30
C ALA A 340 4.23 2.38 16.27
N PHE A 341 3.41 3.40 16.48
CA PHE A 341 3.83 4.79 16.59
C PHE A 341 4.69 5.06 17.84
N PHE A 342 4.43 4.40 18.97
CA PHE A 342 5.30 4.47 20.16
C PHE A 342 6.68 3.83 19.93
N GLY A 343 6.84 3.02 18.89
CA GLY A 343 8.12 2.42 18.52
C GLY A 343 8.62 1.46 19.61
N GLN A 344 9.90 1.60 20.00
CA GLN A 344 10.55 0.67 20.93
C GLN A 344 9.94 0.64 22.34
N GLU A 345 9.25 1.69 22.77
CA GLU A 345 8.51 1.72 24.03
C GLU A 345 7.44 0.62 24.11
N SER A 346 6.96 0.14 22.96
CA SER A 346 5.94 -0.92 22.87
C SER A 346 6.52 -2.34 22.93
N THR A 347 7.82 -2.53 22.95
CA THR A 347 8.46 -3.86 22.80
C THR A 347 7.97 -4.87 23.84
N ASP A 348 7.91 -4.49 25.12
CA ASP A 348 7.46 -5.40 26.19
C ASP A 348 5.97 -5.74 26.08
N ALA A 349 5.15 -4.77 25.67
CA ALA A 349 3.74 -4.98 25.38
C ALA A 349 3.56 -5.99 24.25
N VAL A 350 4.33 -5.86 23.18
CA VAL A 350 4.28 -6.78 22.02
C VAL A 350 4.73 -8.18 22.43
N ARG A 351 5.80 -8.32 23.24
CA ARG A 351 6.22 -9.63 23.76
C ARG A 351 5.11 -10.33 24.57
N SER A 352 4.33 -9.58 25.31
CA SER A 352 3.20 -10.10 26.07
C SER A 352 2.03 -10.49 25.18
N LEU A 353 1.63 -9.62 24.24
CA LEU A 353 0.50 -9.82 23.35
C LEU A 353 0.69 -11.02 22.41
N ILE A 354 1.92 -11.22 21.90
CA ILE A 354 2.22 -12.29 20.93
C ILE A 354 2.10 -13.69 21.53
N LYS A 355 2.20 -13.80 22.85
CA LYS A 355 2.09 -15.06 23.60
C LYS A 355 0.64 -15.44 23.94
N VAL A 356 -0.30 -14.53 23.75
CA VAL A 356 -1.74 -14.81 23.99
C VAL A 356 -2.23 -15.76 22.94
N ASP A 357 -2.95 -16.81 23.35
CA ASP A 357 -3.56 -17.77 22.43
C ASP A 357 -4.87 -17.21 21.84
N ASP A 358 -4.71 -16.18 21.01
CA ASP A 358 -5.78 -15.56 20.26
C ASP A 358 -5.22 -15.10 18.90
N PRO A 359 -5.74 -15.62 17.77
CA PRO A 359 -5.16 -15.36 16.46
C PRO A 359 -5.27 -13.89 16.05
N TRP A 360 -6.31 -13.17 16.50
CA TRP A 360 -6.43 -11.75 16.18
C TRP A 360 -5.41 -10.90 16.93
N LEU A 361 -5.17 -11.19 18.21
CA LEU A 361 -4.10 -10.53 18.96
C LEU A 361 -2.73 -10.86 18.39
N GLN A 362 -2.50 -12.11 17.98
CA GLN A 362 -1.24 -12.51 17.35
C GLN A 362 -0.98 -11.78 16.02
N VAL A 363 -2.00 -11.58 15.17
CA VAL A 363 -1.90 -10.80 13.93
C VAL A 363 -1.51 -9.36 14.25
N ASN A 364 -2.20 -8.70 15.20
CA ASN A 364 -1.90 -7.33 15.59
C ASN A 364 -0.52 -7.20 16.24
N ALA A 365 -0.13 -8.13 17.12
CA ALA A 365 1.18 -8.13 17.76
C ALA A 365 2.33 -8.34 16.75
N ALA A 366 2.16 -9.26 15.79
CA ALA A 366 3.13 -9.45 14.73
C ALA A 366 3.24 -8.21 13.82
N PHE A 367 2.11 -7.56 13.52
CA PHE A 367 2.11 -6.28 12.79
C PHE A 367 2.93 -5.22 13.54
N ILE A 368 2.67 -5.01 14.82
CA ILE A 368 3.40 -4.03 15.63
C ILE A 368 4.90 -4.37 15.65
N ALA A 369 5.25 -5.66 15.88
CA ALA A 369 6.65 -6.11 15.86
C ALA A 369 7.36 -5.75 14.54
N GLY A 370 6.69 -5.97 13.39
CA GLY A 370 7.23 -5.61 12.08
C GLY A 370 7.38 -4.10 11.87
N GLU A 371 6.46 -3.32 12.41
CA GLU A 371 6.49 -1.86 12.30
C GLU A 371 7.57 -1.21 13.18
N ILE A 372 7.75 -1.66 14.43
CA ILE A 372 8.79 -1.12 15.32
C ILE A 372 10.20 -1.60 14.98
N GLY A 373 10.32 -2.63 14.16
CA GLY A 373 11.58 -3.30 13.86
C GLY A 373 12.01 -4.29 14.97
N ILE A 374 12.34 -5.51 14.58
CA ILE A 374 12.71 -6.56 15.54
C ILE A 374 14.23 -6.52 15.75
N ASN A 375 14.66 -5.88 16.82
CA ASN A 375 16.08 -5.83 17.26
C ASN A 375 16.37 -6.76 18.46
N ASP A 376 15.40 -7.59 18.84
CA ASP A 376 15.43 -8.40 20.05
C ASP A 376 15.24 -9.89 19.72
N HIS A 377 16.14 -10.72 20.21
CA HIS A 377 16.14 -12.16 19.98
C HIS A 377 14.89 -12.87 20.54
N GLU A 378 14.36 -12.45 21.67
CA GLU A 378 13.15 -13.06 22.24
C GLU A 378 11.95 -12.76 21.36
N LEU A 379 11.78 -11.50 20.94
CA LEU A 379 10.70 -11.09 20.08
C LEU A 379 10.78 -11.79 18.72
N SER A 380 11.99 -11.86 18.12
CA SER A 380 12.22 -12.59 16.87
C SER A 380 11.81 -14.06 16.98
N ARG A 381 12.21 -14.74 18.08
CA ARG A 381 11.84 -16.14 18.34
C ARG A 381 10.33 -16.31 18.50
N ASN A 382 9.67 -15.40 19.21
CA ASN A 382 8.22 -15.46 19.42
C ASN A 382 7.44 -15.22 18.12
N VAL A 383 7.88 -14.27 17.27
CA VAL A 383 7.30 -14.07 15.93
C VAL A 383 7.53 -15.32 15.06
N SER A 384 8.73 -15.92 15.10
CA SER A 384 9.04 -17.13 14.31
C SER A 384 8.16 -18.32 14.68
N LYS A 385 7.74 -18.45 15.94
CA LYS A 385 6.79 -19.51 16.35
C LYS A 385 5.44 -19.38 15.66
N LEU A 386 5.01 -18.15 15.32
CA LEU A 386 3.76 -17.89 14.62
C LEU A 386 3.74 -18.44 13.18
N LEU A 387 4.90 -18.76 12.59
CA LEU A 387 4.98 -19.42 11.28
C LEU A 387 4.31 -20.80 11.26
N HIS A 388 4.12 -21.41 12.43
CA HIS A 388 3.44 -22.70 12.58
C HIS A 388 1.97 -22.56 13.01
N SER A 389 1.42 -21.33 12.99
CA SER A 389 0.01 -21.10 13.32
C SER A 389 -0.91 -21.79 12.31
N PRO A 390 -2.05 -22.36 12.75
CA PRO A 390 -3.08 -22.89 11.84
C PRO A 390 -3.81 -21.77 11.07
N TYR A 391 -3.60 -20.52 11.40
CA TYR A 391 -4.25 -19.36 10.76
C TYR A 391 -3.32 -18.69 9.76
N HIS A 392 -3.66 -18.72 8.48
CA HIS A 392 -2.83 -18.17 7.41
C HIS A 392 -2.51 -16.67 7.57
N GLN A 393 -3.43 -15.89 8.13
CA GLN A 393 -3.20 -14.47 8.38
C GLN A 393 -2.14 -14.24 9.45
N VAL A 394 -2.10 -15.12 10.49
CA VAL A 394 -1.05 -15.08 11.52
C VAL A 394 0.31 -15.40 10.89
N VAL A 395 0.37 -16.49 10.11
CA VAL A 395 1.61 -16.90 9.40
C VAL A 395 2.09 -15.78 8.48
N ARG A 396 1.19 -15.22 7.68
CA ARG A 396 1.54 -14.14 6.76
C ARG A 396 2.05 -12.92 7.49
N GLN A 397 1.38 -12.49 8.55
CA GLN A 397 1.82 -11.34 9.31
C GLN A 397 3.15 -11.58 10.02
N ALA A 398 3.41 -12.83 10.45
CA ALA A 398 4.71 -13.22 10.99
C ALA A 398 5.81 -13.12 9.92
N ILE A 399 5.55 -13.58 8.70
CA ILE A 399 6.48 -13.42 7.57
C ILE A 399 6.76 -11.93 7.31
N ASP A 400 5.71 -11.10 7.22
CA ASP A 400 5.85 -9.67 6.99
C ASP A 400 6.66 -8.98 8.11
N ALA A 401 6.49 -9.41 9.37
CA ALA A 401 7.27 -8.89 10.50
C ALA A 401 8.73 -9.31 10.44
N LEU A 402 9.00 -10.58 10.11
CA LEU A 402 10.36 -11.10 10.04
C LEU A 402 11.20 -10.47 8.91
N THR A 403 10.57 -9.92 7.86
CA THR A 403 11.30 -9.14 6.85
C THR A 403 11.93 -7.85 7.40
N SER A 404 11.47 -7.37 8.56
CA SER A 404 12.02 -6.20 9.23
C SER A 404 13.18 -6.53 10.19
N VAL A 405 13.49 -7.83 10.40
CA VAL A 405 14.59 -8.26 11.25
C VAL A 405 15.92 -7.94 10.57
N SER A 406 16.83 -7.33 11.31
CA SER A 406 18.21 -7.20 10.84
C SER A 406 18.81 -8.60 10.69
N TYR A 407 19.28 -8.94 9.49
CA TYR A 407 19.81 -10.27 9.11
C TYR A 407 20.99 -10.76 9.94
N THR A 408 21.57 -9.93 10.79
CA THR A 408 22.69 -10.28 11.65
C THR A 408 22.36 -11.35 12.70
N HIS A 409 21.09 -11.73 12.87
CA HIS A 409 20.63 -12.59 13.95
C HIS A 409 19.77 -13.79 13.54
N LEU A 410 19.45 -13.96 12.26
CA LEU A 410 18.78 -15.15 11.75
C LEU A 410 19.77 -16.07 11.03
N THR A 411 20.39 -16.99 11.77
CA THR A 411 20.77 -18.26 11.18
C THR A 411 19.47 -19.07 10.99
N LEU A 412 18.94 -19.08 9.78
CA LEU A 412 17.94 -20.09 9.41
C LEU A 412 18.57 -21.47 9.66
N PRO A 413 17.85 -22.42 10.29
CA PRO A 413 18.34 -23.78 10.36
C PRO A 413 18.58 -24.28 8.92
N THR A 414 19.82 -24.60 8.60
CA THR A 414 20.28 -25.07 7.29
C THR A 414 19.84 -26.52 7.01
N ASN A 415 18.90 -27.07 7.75
CA ASN A 415 18.35 -28.40 7.56
C ASN A 415 16.95 -28.32 6.95
N CYS A 416 16.88 -27.92 5.68
CA CYS A 416 15.87 -28.45 4.77
C CYS A 416 16.55 -29.56 3.97
N GLU A 417 16.59 -30.76 4.52
CA GLU A 417 16.70 -31.96 3.68
C GLU A 417 15.36 -32.08 2.90
N VAL A 418 15.53 -32.16 1.58
CA VAL A 418 14.50 -32.30 0.55
C VAL A 418 13.81 -33.64 0.68
#